data_d99f0e81d3a7c825350112609e2d84e7
#
_entry.id   d99f0e81d3a7c825350112609e2d84e7
#
_cell.length_a   1.000
_cell.length_b   1.000
_cell.length_c   1.000
_cell.angle_alpha   90.00
_cell.angle_beta   90.00
_cell.angle_gamma   90.00
#
_symmetry.space_group_name_H-M   'P 1'
#
loop_
_entity.id
_entity.type
_entity.pdbx_description
1 polymer ?
#
loop_
_entity_poly.entity_id
_entity_poly.type
_entity_poly.pdbx_seq_one_letter_code
_entity_poly.pdbx_strand_id
1 'polypeptide(L)'
;MSTLRFAAVNADGLLSDLDLPPAAYRVLLKLRSLSEPGGRILIDQATIGGMLELSRPSVNAALRSLELAKLVRKVRNGVYQINPMLAGYNSFEDAVAAVNEMPAEERLDARGYVASYHQAVAEYQDQLAEQRKKRAAQAAAKKAAESKRRRTLHAVG
;
A
#
# COMPACT_ATOMS: atom_id res chain seq x y z
N MET A 1 -18.52 22.72 -11.31
CA MET A 1 -19.05 21.36 -11.38
C MET A 1 -17.92 20.39 -11.64
N SER A 2 -17.78 19.36 -10.81
CA SER A 2 -16.85 18.28 -11.14
C SER A 2 -17.41 17.49 -12.32
N THR A 3 -16.56 17.24 -13.31
CA THR A 3 -16.91 16.41 -14.46
C THR A 3 -17.08 14.96 -14.02
N LEU A 4 -18.17 14.32 -14.42
CA LEU A 4 -18.39 12.90 -14.18
C LEU A 4 -17.30 12.07 -14.89
N ARG A 5 -16.82 11.04 -14.21
CA ARG A 5 -15.81 10.13 -14.75
C ARG A 5 -16.38 8.74 -14.91
N PHE A 6 -15.88 8.03 -15.91
CA PHE A 6 -16.22 6.64 -16.16
C PHE A 6 -15.28 5.71 -15.39
N ALA A 7 -15.82 4.71 -14.73
CA ALA A 7 -15.05 3.70 -13.99
C ALA A 7 -15.75 2.33 -14.11
N ALA A 8 -14.99 1.26 -13.91
CA ALA A 8 -15.53 -0.11 -13.90
C ALA A 8 -16.20 -0.38 -12.54
N VAL A 9 -17.48 -0.12 -12.44
CA VAL A 9 -18.26 -0.27 -11.19
C VAL A 9 -18.23 -1.70 -10.65
N ASN A 10 -18.20 -2.71 -11.51
CA ASN A 10 -18.12 -4.12 -11.11
C ASN A 10 -16.80 -4.48 -10.42
N ALA A 11 -15.77 -3.66 -10.53
CA ALA A 11 -14.53 -3.84 -9.76
C ALA A 11 -14.75 -3.63 -8.23
N ASP A 12 -15.80 -2.91 -7.85
CA ASP A 12 -16.11 -2.68 -6.43
C ASP A 12 -16.42 -3.99 -5.69
N GLY A 13 -17.00 -4.97 -6.39
CA GLY A 13 -17.23 -6.30 -5.82
C GLY A 13 -15.94 -7.02 -5.44
N LEU A 14 -14.91 -6.89 -6.27
CA LEU A 14 -13.58 -7.44 -5.95
C LEU A 14 -12.96 -6.76 -4.73
N LEU A 15 -13.15 -5.45 -4.59
CA LEU A 15 -12.65 -4.70 -3.43
C LEU A 15 -13.30 -5.17 -2.12
N SER A 16 -14.59 -5.47 -2.14
CA SER A 16 -15.31 -5.96 -0.96
C SER A 16 -14.80 -7.32 -0.50
N ASP A 17 -14.39 -8.18 -1.44
CA ASP A 17 -13.90 -9.53 -1.17
C ASP A 17 -12.49 -9.58 -0.59
N LEU A 18 -11.73 -8.50 -0.71
CA LEU A 18 -10.35 -8.42 -0.20
C LEU A 18 -10.27 -8.32 1.32
N ASP A 19 -11.29 -7.84 1.98
CA ASP A 19 -11.29 -7.59 3.43
C ASP A 19 -10.09 -6.71 3.86
N LEU A 20 -9.93 -5.58 3.17
CA LEU A 20 -8.90 -4.61 3.52
C LEU A 20 -9.19 -3.94 4.87
N PRO A 21 -8.14 -3.51 5.61
CA PRO A 21 -8.35 -2.66 6.77
C PRO A 21 -9.19 -1.42 6.42
N PRO A 22 -10.08 -0.95 7.31
CA PRO A 22 -10.93 0.22 7.02
C PRO A 22 -10.17 1.47 6.56
N ALA A 23 -9.00 1.73 7.14
CA ALA A 23 -8.15 2.84 6.73
C ALA A 23 -7.68 2.71 5.27
N ALA A 24 -7.41 1.49 4.80
CA ALA A 24 -7.02 1.24 3.42
C ALA A 24 -8.14 1.60 2.43
N TYR A 25 -9.39 1.22 2.73
CA TYR A 25 -10.53 1.62 1.91
C TYR A 25 -10.70 3.14 1.88
N ARG A 26 -10.55 3.81 3.02
CA ARG A 26 -10.66 5.28 3.10
C ARG A 26 -9.58 5.97 2.27
N VAL A 27 -8.35 5.51 2.35
CA VAL A 27 -7.24 6.02 1.55
C VAL A 27 -7.49 5.80 0.07
N LEU A 28 -7.89 4.59 -0.33
CA LEU A 28 -8.20 4.28 -1.73
C LEU A 28 -9.28 5.18 -2.30
N LEU A 29 -10.39 5.35 -1.59
CA LEU A 29 -11.50 6.20 -2.05
C LEU A 29 -11.07 7.66 -2.18
N LYS A 30 -10.29 8.17 -1.22
CA LYS A 30 -9.76 9.54 -1.29
C LYS A 30 -8.83 9.71 -2.47
N LEU A 31 -7.90 8.79 -2.68
CA LEU A 31 -6.97 8.84 -3.82
C LEU A 31 -7.72 8.77 -5.15
N ARG A 32 -8.72 7.90 -5.28
CA ARG A 32 -9.54 7.83 -6.50
C ARG A 32 -10.25 9.14 -6.78
N SER A 33 -10.78 9.80 -5.76
CA SER A 33 -11.49 11.08 -5.93
C SER A 33 -10.58 12.24 -6.38
N LEU A 34 -9.30 12.18 -6.02
CA LEU A 34 -8.32 13.23 -6.31
C LEU A 34 -7.47 12.93 -7.56
N SER A 35 -7.56 11.72 -8.10
CA SER A 35 -6.72 11.31 -9.21
C SER A 35 -7.09 12.02 -10.51
N GLU A 36 -6.10 12.22 -11.36
CA GLU A 36 -6.29 12.62 -12.75
C GLU A 36 -6.94 11.46 -13.54
N PRO A 37 -7.58 11.77 -14.67
CA PRO A 37 -8.02 10.71 -15.58
C PRO A 37 -6.85 9.75 -15.92
N GLY A 38 -7.10 8.46 -15.79
CA GLY A 38 -6.04 7.44 -15.91
C GLY A 38 -5.43 7.00 -14.59
N GLY A 39 -5.71 7.70 -13.47
CA GLY A 39 -5.39 7.24 -12.13
C GLY A 39 -4.08 7.75 -11.52
N ARG A 40 -3.42 8.73 -12.14
CA ARG A 40 -2.21 9.33 -11.54
C ARG A 40 -2.58 10.38 -10.50
N ILE A 41 -1.83 10.39 -9.39
CA ILE A 41 -2.02 11.35 -8.30
C ILE A 41 -0.67 11.87 -7.82
N LEU A 42 -0.60 13.20 -7.66
CA LEU A 42 0.52 13.89 -7.03
C LEU A 42 0.08 14.28 -5.62
N ILE A 43 0.51 13.52 -4.63
CA ILE A 43 0.17 13.75 -3.22
C ILE A 43 1.19 13.09 -2.32
N ASP A 44 1.57 13.73 -1.23
CA ASP A 44 2.42 13.14 -0.21
C ASP A 44 1.62 12.49 0.92
N GLN A 45 2.28 11.66 1.71
CA GLN A 45 1.64 10.93 2.80
C GLN A 45 1.12 11.85 3.91
N ALA A 46 1.81 12.95 4.19
CA ALA A 46 1.38 13.92 5.19
C ALA A 46 0.06 14.57 4.80
N THR A 47 -0.13 14.91 3.52
CA THR A 47 -1.35 15.46 3.00
C THR A 47 -2.50 14.45 3.08
N ILE A 48 -2.27 13.20 2.74
CA ILE A 48 -3.27 12.13 2.90
C ILE A 48 -3.70 12.01 4.37
N GLY A 49 -2.73 11.97 5.28
CA GLY A 49 -2.98 11.90 6.71
C GLY A 49 -3.79 13.08 7.23
N GLY A 50 -3.46 14.30 6.80
CA GLY A 50 -4.20 15.50 7.15
C GLY A 50 -5.64 15.49 6.66
N MET A 51 -5.89 15.07 5.42
CA MET A 51 -7.23 15.00 4.85
C MET A 51 -8.13 13.97 5.53
N LEU A 52 -7.57 12.85 5.96
CA LEU A 52 -8.32 11.74 6.54
C LEU A 52 -8.23 11.66 8.06
N GLU A 53 -7.49 12.57 8.68
CA GLU A 53 -7.22 12.56 10.13
C GLU A 53 -6.60 11.22 10.57
N LEU A 54 -5.65 10.73 9.77
CA LEU A 54 -4.89 9.52 10.03
C LEU A 54 -3.46 9.86 10.42
N SER A 55 -2.90 9.10 11.35
CA SER A 55 -1.49 9.17 11.70
C SER A 55 -0.61 8.70 10.54
N ARG A 56 0.65 9.12 10.52
CA ARG A 56 1.61 8.66 9.51
C ARG A 56 1.76 7.13 9.47
N PRO A 57 1.89 6.42 10.60
CA PRO A 57 1.91 4.96 10.58
C PRO A 57 0.65 4.34 9.98
N SER A 58 -0.52 4.91 10.25
CA SER A 58 -1.79 4.43 9.68
C SER A 58 -1.85 4.64 8.16
N VAL A 59 -1.38 5.78 7.66
CA VAL A 59 -1.28 6.04 6.22
C VAL A 59 -0.31 5.06 5.55
N ASN A 60 0.85 4.84 6.14
CA ASN A 60 1.84 3.90 5.62
C ASN A 60 1.31 2.47 5.57
N ALA A 61 0.63 2.01 6.62
CA ALA A 61 0.01 0.69 6.66
C ALA A 61 -1.09 0.55 5.61
N ALA A 62 -1.93 1.57 5.46
CA ALA A 62 -2.99 1.60 4.44
C ALA A 62 -2.41 1.51 3.02
N LEU A 63 -1.40 2.33 2.71
CA LEU A 63 -0.73 2.31 1.41
C LEU A 63 -0.05 0.96 1.15
N ARG A 64 0.55 0.35 2.16
CA ARG A 64 1.14 -0.99 2.02
C ARG A 64 0.10 -2.04 1.68
N SER A 65 -1.05 -2.03 2.34
CA SER A 65 -2.16 -2.93 2.02
C SER A 65 -2.64 -2.74 0.59
N LEU A 66 -2.75 -1.50 0.12
CA LEU A 66 -3.17 -1.19 -1.25
C LEU A 66 -2.13 -1.63 -2.29
N GLU A 67 -0.85 -1.51 -1.99
CA GLU A 67 0.24 -2.01 -2.85
C GLU A 67 0.22 -3.54 -2.95
N LEU A 68 0.08 -4.24 -1.82
CA LEU A 68 0.00 -5.70 -1.80
C LEU A 68 -1.21 -6.23 -2.59
N ALA A 69 -2.31 -5.48 -2.57
CA ALA A 69 -3.51 -5.79 -3.33
C ALA A 69 -3.43 -5.33 -4.80
N LYS A 70 -2.34 -4.71 -5.23
CA LYS A 70 -2.16 -4.15 -6.58
C LYS A 70 -3.22 -3.10 -6.97
N LEU A 71 -3.78 -2.42 -5.99
CA LEU A 71 -4.79 -1.38 -6.21
C LEU A 71 -4.17 -0.01 -6.43
N VAL A 72 -3.07 0.25 -5.76
CA VAL A 72 -2.29 1.50 -5.87
C VAL A 72 -0.82 1.14 -5.90
N ARG A 73 -0.08 1.79 -6.77
CA ARG A 73 1.37 1.65 -6.89
C ARG A 73 2.04 3.00 -6.63
N LYS A 74 3.10 2.99 -5.83
CA LYS A 74 3.97 4.15 -5.68
C LYS A 74 4.92 4.22 -6.88
N VAL A 75 4.82 5.28 -7.68
CA VAL A 75 5.71 5.50 -8.83
C VAL A 75 7.04 6.11 -8.35
N ARG A 76 6.95 7.11 -7.47
CA ARG A 76 8.06 7.77 -6.78
C ARG A 76 7.50 8.52 -5.58
N ASN A 77 8.35 9.15 -4.78
CA ASN A 77 7.88 9.96 -3.66
C ASN A 77 6.89 11.03 -4.12
N GLY A 78 5.71 11.04 -3.51
CA GLY A 78 4.64 11.98 -3.85
C GLY A 78 3.87 11.69 -5.13
N VAL A 79 4.11 10.55 -5.79
CA VAL A 79 3.40 10.16 -7.01
C VAL A 79 2.88 8.73 -6.89
N TYR A 80 1.58 8.57 -7.01
CA TYR A 80 0.91 7.27 -6.97
C TYR A 80 0.14 7.02 -8.26
N GLN A 81 -0.04 5.76 -8.58
CA GLN A 81 -0.80 5.30 -9.72
C GLN A 81 -1.87 4.32 -9.25
N ILE A 82 -3.13 4.65 -9.48
CA ILE A 82 -4.25 3.74 -9.24
C ILE A 82 -4.28 2.70 -10.36
N ASN A 83 -4.61 1.45 -9.99
CA ASN A 83 -4.81 0.38 -10.96
C ASN A 83 -5.80 0.84 -12.05
N PRO A 84 -5.48 0.64 -13.34
CA PRO A 84 -6.35 1.07 -14.44
C PRO A 84 -7.80 0.57 -14.36
N MET A 85 -8.05 -0.57 -13.73
CA MET A 85 -9.40 -1.10 -13.52
C MET A 85 -10.22 -0.30 -12.49
N LEU A 86 -9.56 0.50 -11.65
CA LEU A 86 -10.20 1.33 -10.61
C LEU A 86 -10.15 2.83 -10.91
N ALA A 87 -9.32 3.23 -11.85
CA ALA A 87 -9.15 4.64 -12.20
C ALA A 87 -10.42 5.21 -12.85
N GLY A 88 -10.59 6.52 -12.71
CA GLY A 88 -11.61 7.25 -13.47
C GLY A 88 -11.07 7.71 -14.81
N TYR A 89 -11.94 7.79 -15.82
CA TYR A 89 -11.59 8.17 -17.18
C TYR A 89 -12.55 9.23 -17.70
N ASN A 90 -12.12 9.98 -18.70
CA ASN A 90 -12.94 11.01 -19.33
C ASN A 90 -14.00 10.40 -20.27
N SER A 91 -13.75 9.20 -20.81
CA SER A 91 -14.66 8.51 -21.70
C SER A 91 -14.66 7.01 -21.44
N PHE A 92 -15.71 6.35 -21.90
CA PHE A 92 -15.80 4.88 -21.86
C PHE A 92 -14.71 4.24 -22.72
N GLU A 93 -14.41 4.80 -23.88
CA GLU A 93 -13.39 4.31 -24.79
C GLU A 93 -12.00 4.34 -24.15
N ASP A 94 -11.66 5.42 -23.45
CA ASP A 94 -10.39 5.55 -22.71
C ASP A 94 -10.29 4.49 -21.60
N ALA A 95 -11.37 4.22 -20.88
CA ALA A 95 -11.41 3.19 -19.86
C ALA A 95 -11.16 1.78 -20.45
N VAL A 96 -11.83 1.45 -21.52
CA VAL A 96 -11.68 0.15 -22.21
C VAL A 96 -10.26 -0.01 -22.74
N ALA A 97 -9.71 1.00 -23.39
CA ALA A 97 -8.35 0.96 -23.91
C ALA A 97 -7.32 0.74 -22.80
N ALA A 98 -7.42 1.48 -21.71
CA ALA A 98 -6.49 1.36 -20.58
C ALA A 98 -6.54 -0.04 -19.94
N VAL A 99 -7.71 -0.61 -19.76
CA VAL A 99 -7.87 -1.96 -19.19
C VAL A 99 -7.34 -3.03 -20.16
N ASN A 100 -7.58 -2.89 -21.46
CA ASN A 100 -7.09 -3.83 -22.46
C ASN A 100 -5.55 -3.81 -22.61
N GLU A 101 -4.93 -2.69 -22.34
CA GLU A 101 -3.45 -2.54 -22.40
C GLU A 101 -2.74 -2.99 -21.13
N MET A 102 -3.48 -3.33 -20.07
CA MET A 102 -2.88 -3.76 -18.81
C MET A 102 -2.11 -5.06 -18.94
N PRO A 103 -0.94 -5.18 -18.26
CA PRO A 103 -0.32 -6.48 -18.05
C PRO A 103 -1.26 -7.44 -17.32
N ALA A 104 -1.24 -8.71 -17.69
CA ALA A 104 -2.11 -9.73 -17.11
C ALA A 104 -1.95 -9.86 -15.59
N GLU A 105 -0.73 -9.70 -15.09
CA GLU A 105 -0.40 -9.78 -13.66
C GLU A 105 -0.95 -8.60 -12.83
N GLU A 106 -1.35 -7.52 -13.46
CA GLU A 106 -1.95 -6.36 -12.78
C GLU A 106 -3.47 -6.37 -12.78
N ARG A 107 -4.07 -7.31 -13.51
CA ARG A 107 -5.53 -7.41 -13.61
C ARG A 107 -6.15 -7.93 -12.32
N LEU A 108 -7.18 -7.21 -11.85
CA LEU A 108 -7.91 -7.58 -10.64
C LEU A 108 -8.95 -8.69 -10.87
N ASP A 109 -9.33 -8.91 -12.11
CA ASP A 109 -10.27 -9.98 -12.51
C ASP A 109 -9.55 -11.29 -12.87
N ALA A 110 -8.24 -11.38 -12.64
CA ALA A 110 -7.48 -12.61 -12.82
C ALA A 110 -7.97 -13.69 -11.86
N ARG A 111 -8.01 -14.93 -12.35
CA ARG A 111 -8.39 -16.07 -11.52
C ARG A 111 -7.43 -16.21 -10.31
N GLY A 112 -8.01 -16.30 -9.11
CA GLY A 112 -7.22 -16.43 -7.89
C GLY A 112 -6.62 -15.13 -7.36
N TYR A 113 -7.06 -13.98 -7.84
CA TYR A 113 -6.57 -12.67 -7.39
C TYR A 113 -6.72 -12.49 -5.87
N VAL A 114 -7.89 -12.79 -5.31
CA VAL A 114 -8.15 -12.64 -3.86
C VAL A 114 -7.22 -13.56 -3.05
N ALA A 115 -7.05 -14.81 -3.47
CA ALA A 115 -6.14 -15.75 -2.82
C ALA A 115 -4.68 -15.28 -2.90
N SER A 116 -4.26 -14.74 -4.04
CA SER A 116 -2.93 -14.16 -4.22
C SER A 116 -2.69 -12.97 -3.29
N TYR A 117 -3.69 -12.14 -3.09
CA TYR A 117 -3.61 -11.02 -2.14
C TYR A 117 -3.42 -11.52 -0.70
N HIS A 118 -4.21 -12.48 -0.25
CA HIS A 118 -4.07 -13.04 1.08
C HIS A 118 -2.70 -13.70 1.29
N GLN A 119 -2.18 -14.39 0.28
CA GLN A 119 -0.83 -14.94 0.31
C GLN A 119 0.23 -13.83 0.42
N ALA A 120 0.12 -12.77 -0.35
CA ALA A 120 1.04 -11.63 -0.29
C ALA A 120 1.05 -10.96 1.09
N VAL A 121 -0.12 -10.82 1.72
CA VAL A 121 -0.24 -10.29 3.08
C VAL A 121 0.47 -11.22 4.09
N ALA A 122 0.25 -12.53 3.99
CA ALA A 122 0.89 -13.50 4.88
C ALA A 122 2.41 -13.47 4.74
N GLU A 123 2.93 -13.46 3.52
CA GLU A 123 4.37 -13.36 3.24
C GLU A 123 4.97 -12.06 3.79
N TYR A 124 4.27 -10.95 3.64
CA TYR A 124 4.70 -9.66 4.17
C TYR A 124 4.76 -9.67 5.70
N GLN A 125 3.77 -10.25 6.37
CA GLN A 125 3.76 -10.40 7.83
C GLN A 125 4.91 -11.28 8.32
N ASP A 126 5.23 -12.36 7.61
CA ASP A 126 6.37 -13.22 7.91
C ASP A 126 7.69 -12.45 7.78
N GLN A 127 7.85 -11.63 6.74
CA GLN A 127 9.02 -10.78 6.58
C GLN A 127 9.17 -9.76 7.71
N LEU A 128 8.06 -9.17 8.17
CA LEU A 128 8.07 -8.26 9.32
C LEU A 128 8.46 -8.96 10.61
N ALA A 129 7.97 -10.18 10.84
CA ALA A 129 8.33 -11.00 12.00
C ALA A 129 9.83 -11.34 12.01
N GLU A 130 10.36 -11.72 10.84
CA GLU A 130 11.80 -11.96 10.65
C GLU A 130 12.65 -10.73 10.96
N GLN A 131 12.25 -9.57 10.44
CA GLN A 131 12.94 -8.31 10.70
C GLN A 131 12.93 -7.94 12.19
N ARG A 132 11.81 -8.16 12.88
CA ARG A 132 11.69 -7.94 14.32
C ARG A 132 12.63 -8.84 15.11
N LYS A 133 12.72 -10.13 14.75
CA LYS A 133 13.66 -11.07 15.35
C LYS A 133 15.11 -10.63 15.16
N LYS A 134 15.49 -10.23 13.95
CA LYS A 134 16.84 -9.74 13.64
C LYS A 134 17.18 -8.50 14.46
N ARG A 135 16.26 -7.53 14.53
CA ARG A 135 16.45 -6.31 15.34
C ARG A 135 16.59 -6.62 16.82
N ALA A 136 15.77 -7.52 17.35
CA ALA A 136 15.84 -7.95 18.75
C ALA A 136 17.17 -8.66 19.06
N ALA A 137 17.63 -9.54 18.16
CA ALA A 137 18.91 -10.22 18.28
C ALA A 137 20.10 -9.24 18.25
N GLN A 138 20.07 -8.27 17.34
CA GLN A 138 21.09 -7.22 17.25
C GLN A 138 21.11 -6.33 18.50
N ALA A 139 19.93 -5.93 18.99
CA ALA A 139 19.81 -5.14 20.22
C ALA A 139 20.34 -5.91 21.44
N ALA A 140 20.02 -7.22 21.56
CA ALA A 140 20.53 -8.08 22.63
C ALA A 140 22.05 -8.26 22.55
N ALA A 141 22.60 -8.48 21.35
CA ALA A 141 24.04 -8.60 21.13
C ALA A 141 24.78 -7.30 21.48
N LYS A 142 24.23 -6.15 21.08
CA LYS A 142 24.79 -4.84 21.41
C LYS A 142 24.80 -4.59 22.92
N LYS A 143 23.70 -4.90 23.60
CA LYS A 143 23.57 -4.77 25.05
C LYS A 143 24.54 -5.68 25.80
N ALA A 144 24.71 -6.92 25.35
CA ALA A 144 25.67 -7.86 25.91
C ALA A 144 27.11 -7.37 25.73
N ALA A 145 27.46 -6.86 24.56
CA ALA A 145 28.79 -6.28 24.29
C ALA A 145 29.07 -5.04 25.16
N GLU A 146 28.10 -4.17 25.33
CA GLU A 146 28.20 -3.00 26.21
C GLU A 146 28.40 -3.40 27.69
N SER A 147 27.66 -4.38 28.17
CA SER A 147 27.78 -4.91 29.53
C SER A 147 29.16 -5.52 29.77
N LYS A 148 29.64 -6.32 28.80
CA LYS A 148 31.01 -6.87 28.86
C LYS A 148 32.07 -5.80 28.88
N ARG A 149 31.94 -4.76 28.08
CA ARG A 149 32.87 -3.61 28.04
C ARG A 149 32.88 -2.87 29.36
N ARG A 150 31.73 -2.63 29.99
CA ARG A 150 31.64 -1.99 31.32
C ARG A 150 32.31 -2.82 32.39
N ARG A 151 32.11 -4.15 32.40
CA ARG A 151 32.80 -5.03 33.36
C ARG A 151 34.30 -5.01 33.20
N THR A 152 34.81 -5.00 31.98
CA THR A 152 36.25 -4.91 31.70
C THR A 152 36.83 -3.58 32.20
N LEU A 153 36.15 -2.45 32.02
CA LEU A 153 36.57 -1.16 32.50
C LEU A 153 36.58 -1.08 34.04
N HIS A 154 35.62 -1.71 34.72
CA HIS A 154 35.61 -1.78 36.19
C HIS A 154 36.67 -2.74 36.75
N ALA A 155 37.08 -3.75 36.01
CA ALA A 155 38.13 -4.67 36.46
C ALA A 155 39.53 -4.09 36.36
N VAL A 156 39.76 -3.04 35.58
CA VAL A 156 41.08 -2.37 35.39
C VAL A 156 41.24 -1.15 36.30
N GLY A 157 40.18 -0.71 36.95
CA GLY A 157 40.21 0.35 37.96
C GLY A 157 40.23 -0.25 39.36
#